data_05e39aff3716778b3c359003600d755a
#
_entry.id   05e39aff3716778b3c359003600d755a
#
_cell.length_a   1.000
_cell.length_b   1.000
_cell.length_c   1.000
_cell.angle_alpha   90.00
_cell.angle_beta   90.00
_cell.angle_gamma   90.00
#
_symmetry.space_group_name_H-M   'P 1'
#
loop_
_entity.id
_entity.type
_entity.pdbx_description
1 polymer ?
#
loop_
_entity_poly.entity_id
_entity_poly.type
_entity_poly.pdbx_seq_one_letter_code
_entity_poly.pdbx_strand_id
1 'polypeptide(L)'
;GMQMACIEGARAAGIEKASSTEFGPTEEPVVGIITEWMTEDGLQTRAEGGDLGGTMRLGAYPAALSPNSHVAAIYGSTEISERHRHRYEVNGSYREALEGDGLIFSGMSPDGLLPEIVERPEHPWFVGVQFHPELKSRPFEPHPLFSGFIAAALRQARLV
;
A
#
# COMPACT_ATOMS: atom_id res chain seq x y z
N GLY A 1 5.98 -2.61 6.31
CA GLY A 1 5.07 -1.67 6.98
C GLY A 1 3.63 -1.82 6.53
N MET A 2 3.30 -1.48 5.28
CA MET A 2 1.90 -1.53 4.79
C MET A 2 1.23 -2.89 4.98
N GLN A 3 1.87 -3.97 4.60
CA GLN A 3 1.31 -5.32 4.73
C GLN A 3 0.93 -5.65 6.17
N MET A 4 1.80 -5.35 7.12
CA MET A 4 1.51 -5.55 8.55
C MET A 4 0.38 -4.63 9.06
N ALA A 5 0.32 -3.39 8.56
CA ALA A 5 -0.78 -2.49 8.87
C ALA A 5 -2.13 -3.03 8.38
N CYS A 6 -2.17 -3.64 7.19
CA CYS A 6 -3.37 -4.27 6.65
C CYS A 6 -3.77 -5.53 7.46
N ILE A 7 -2.80 -6.37 7.85
CA ILE A 7 -3.08 -7.54 8.69
C ILE A 7 -3.66 -7.12 10.05
N GLU A 8 -3.05 -6.14 10.72
CA GLU A 8 -3.55 -5.65 12.01
C GLU A 8 -4.88 -4.90 11.88
N GLY A 9 -5.07 -4.12 10.79
CA GLY A 9 -6.35 -3.50 10.49
C GLY A 9 -7.47 -4.51 10.26
N ALA A 10 -7.18 -5.60 9.55
CA ALA A 10 -8.14 -6.69 9.34
C ALA A 10 -8.51 -7.40 10.67
N ARG A 11 -7.53 -7.61 11.54
CA ARG A 11 -7.79 -8.16 12.89
C ARG A 11 -8.65 -7.22 13.73
N ALA A 12 -8.38 -5.93 13.70
CA ALA A 12 -9.20 -4.91 14.37
C ALA A 12 -10.63 -4.87 13.81
N ALA A 13 -10.80 -5.09 12.50
CA ALA A 13 -12.11 -5.22 11.84
C ALA A 13 -12.82 -6.56 12.13
N GLY A 14 -12.27 -7.43 12.98
CA GLY A 14 -12.88 -8.70 13.41
C GLY A 14 -12.45 -9.93 12.61
N ILE A 15 -11.48 -9.82 11.71
CA ILE A 15 -10.90 -10.94 10.97
C ILE A 15 -9.71 -11.49 11.77
N GLU A 16 -10.00 -12.20 12.86
CA GLU A 16 -9.00 -12.62 13.86
C GLU A 16 -7.84 -13.42 13.30
N LYS A 17 -8.10 -14.25 12.26
CA LYS A 17 -7.11 -15.11 11.61
C LYS A 17 -6.33 -14.42 10.48
N ALA A 18 -6.55 -13.11 10.27
CA ALA A 18 -5.86 -12.35 9.23
C ALA A 18 -4.34 -12.53 9.33
N SER A 19 -3.71 -12.90 8.23
CA SER A 19 -2.28 -13.20 8.17
C SER A 19 -1.73 -13.02 6.76
N SER A 20 -0.45 -13.37 6.59
CA SER A 20 0.21 -13.47 5.30
C SER A 20 0.56 -14.91 4.99
N THR A 21 0.41 -15.34 3.74
CA THR A 21 0.90 -16.65 3.27
C THR A 21 2.42 -16.76 3.34
N GLU A 22 3.14 -15.62 3.49
CA GLU A 22 4.59 -15.61 3.77
C GLU A 22 4.93 -16.32 5.09
N PHE A 23 4.04 -16.29 6.07
CA PHE A 23 4.24 -16.91 7.38
C PHE A 23 3.76 -18.36 7.45
N GLY A 24 3.17 -18.86 6.39
CA GLY A 24 2.62 -20.19 6.28
C GLY A 24 1.15 -20.19 5.86
N PRO A 25 0.53 -21.38 5.76
CA PRO A 25 -0.88 -21.49 5.39
C PRO A 25 -1.78 -20.70 6.34
N THR A 26 -2.74 -19.97 5.79
CA THR A 26 -3.72 -19.19 6.55
C THR A 26 -5.10 -19.29 5.91
N GLU A 27 -6.15 -19.22 6.73
CA GLU A 27 -7.53 -19.20 6.28
C GLU A 27 -7.93 -17.80 5.76
N GLU A 28 -7.25 -16.76 6.25
CA GLU A 28 -7.52 -15.35 5.92
C GLU A 28 -6.26 -14.67 5.35
N PRO A 29 -5.94 -14.91 4.07
CA PRO A 29 -4.74 -14.38 3.41
C PRO A 29 -4.92 -12.90 3.03
N VAL A 30 -4.85 -12.00 4.01
CA VAL A 30 -4.89 -10.56 3.78
C VAL A 30 -3.68 -10.08 2.98
N VAL A 31 -2.57 -10.80 3.10
CA VAL A 31 -1.37 -10.62 2.28
C VAL A 31 -0.97 -11.97 1.70
N GLY A 32 -0.69 -12.00 0.41
CA GLY A 32 -0.32 -13.25 -0.28
C GLY A 32 0.39 -12.99 -1.60
N ILE A 33 0.77 -14.06 -2.27
CA ILE A 33 1.27 -13.99 -3.64
C ILE A 33 0.07 -13.73 -4.56
N ILE A 34 0.24 -12.88 -5.54
CA ILE A 34 -0.85 -12.42 -6.43
C ILE A 34 -1.62 -13.57 -7.10
N THR A 35 -0.94 -14.68 -7.40
CA THR A 35 -1.52 -15.88 -8.01
C THR A 35 -2.45 -16.67 -7.08
N GLU A 36 -2.44 -16.39 -5.78
CA GLU A 36 -3.22 -17.13 -4.79
C GLU A 36 -4.66 -16.63 -4.67
N TRP A 37 -4.94 -15.39 -5.10
CA TRP A 37 -6.23 -14.75 -4.90
C TRP A 37 -6.76 -13.94 -6.08
N MET A 38 -5.99 -13.75 -7.16
CA MET A 38 -6.50 -13.11 -8.38
C MET A 38 -7.21 -14.13 -9.27
N THR A 39 -8.29 -13.69 -9.92
CA THR A 39 -8.97 -14.47 -10.96
C THR A 39 -8.09 -14.62 -12.20
N GLU A 40 -8.35 -15.66 -13.00
CA GLU A 40 -7.61 -15.91 -14.25
C GLU A 40 -7.61 -14.69 -15.19
N ASP A 41 -8.72 -13.95 -15.26
CA ASP A 41 -8.82 -12.73 -16.07
C ASP A 41 -7.88 -11.61 -15.59
N GLY A 42 -7.78 -11.41 -14.27
CA GLY A 42 -6.87 -10.45 -13.66
C GLY A 42 -5.40 -10.83 -13.82
N LEU A 43 -5.09 -12.14 -13.82
CA LEU A 43 -3.77 -12.67 -14.10
C LEU A 43 -3.38 -12.47 -15.57
N GLN A 44 -4.28 -12.74 -16.50
CA GLN A 44 -4.02 -12.58 -17.94
C GLN A 44 -3.71 -11.14 -18.30
N THR A 45 -4.48 -10.19 -17.78
CA THR A 45 -4.25 -8.75 -18.03
C THR A 45 -2.87 -8.28 -17.56
N ARG A 46 -2.32 -8.88 -16.50
CA ARG A 46 -0.97 -8.57 -16.00
C ARG A 46 0.13 -9.36 -16.72
N ALA A 47 -0.19 -10.56 -17.23
CA ALA A 47 0.72 -11.35 -18.03
C ALA A 47 1.12 -10.65 -19.33
N GLU A 48 0.17 -9.97 -19.95
CA GLU A 48 0.39 -9.24 -21.20
C GLU A 48 1.27 -7.97 -21.00
N GLY A 49 1.37 -7.46 -19.77
CA GLY A 49 2.11 -6.22 -19.45
C GLY A 49 3.42 -6.37 -18.69
N GLY A 50 3.81 -7.55 -18.23
CA GLY A 50 5.00 -7.71 -17.41
C GLY A 50 5.34 -9.14 -17.00
N ASP A 51 6.57 -9.34 -16.65
CA ASP A 51 7.21 -10.60 -16.27
C ASP A 51 6.44 -11.38 -15.19
N LEU A 52 5.63 -12.34 -15.60
CA LEU A 52 4.91 -13.27 -14.72
C LEU A 52 5.74 -14.46 -14.25
N GLY A 53 6.94 -14.64 -14.77
CA GLY A 53 7.87 -15.64 -14.28
C GLY A 53 8.32 -15.39 -12.85
N GLY A 54 8.06 -14.18 -12.36
CA GLY A 54 8.34 -13.78 -10.99
C GLY A 54 7.16 -13.05 -10.39
N THR A 55 6.59 -13.57 -9.37
CA THR A 55 5.70 -12.89 -8.44
C THR A 55 6.34 -11.66 -7.79
N MET A 56 7.55 -11.26 -8.19
CA MET A 56 8.30 -10.14 -7.63
C MET A 56 8.12 -8.87 -8.47
N ARG A 57 7.56 -7.83 -7.87
CA ARG A 57 7.57 -6.48 -8.44
C ARG A 57 8.91 -5.82 -8.14
N LEU A 58 9.68 -5.54 -9.20
CA LEU A 58 11.00 -4.93 -9.11
C LEU A 58 11.08 -3.75 -10.07
N GLY A 59 11.50 -2.58 -9.57
CA GLY A 59 11.66 -1.37 -10.36
C GLY A 59 10.52 -0.37 -10.19
N ALA A 60 10.38 0.55 -11.15
CA ALA A 60 9.40 1.62 -11.13
C ALA A 60 8.03 1.15 -11.63
N TYR A 61 6.98 1.43 -10.86
CA TYR A 61 5.59 1.17 -11.22
C TYR A 61 4.74 2.41 -10.98
N PRO A 62 3.75 2.68 -11.85
CA PRO A 62 2.82 3.77 -11.66
C PRO A 62 1.77 3.42 -10.60
N ALA A 63 1.27 4.46 -9.93
CA ALA A 63 0.11 4.36 -9.05
C ALA A 63 -0.80 5.57 -9.22
N ALA A 64 -2.11 5.33 -9.10
CA ALA A 64 -3.14 6.36 -9.09
C ALA A 64 -3.55 6.65 -7.63
N LEU A 65 -3.55 7.91 -7.25
CA LEU A 65 -3.90 8.36 -5.91
C LEU A 65 -5.34 8.91 -5.87
N SER A 66 -6.03 8.65 -4.78
CA SER A 66 -7.33 9.26 -4.51
C SER A 66 -7.18 10.79 -4.40
N PRO A 67 -7.93 11.59 -5.18
CA PRO A 67 -7.68 13.05 -5.27
C PRO A 67 -7.76 13.80 -3.95
N ASN A 68 -8.58 13.33 -3.01
CA ASN A 68 -8.79 13.97 -1.70
C ASN A 68 -7.97 13.32 -0.58
N SER A 69 -7.02 12.45 -0.90
CA SER A 69 -6.18 11.79 0.08
C SER A 69 -5.06 12.70 0.60
N HIS A 70 -4.58 12.42 1.79
CA HIS A 70 -3.40 13.08 2.37
C HIS A 70 -2.17 12.89 1.47
N VAL A 71 -2.00 11.68 0.95
CA VAL A 71 -0.85 11.38 0.07
C VAL A 71 -0.92 12.16 -1.24
N ALA A 72 -2.09 12.34 -1.86
CA ALA A 72 -2.21 13.16 -3.07
C ALA A 72 -1.82 14.62 -2.79
N ALA A 73 -2.21 15.16 -1.63
CA ALA A 73 -1.82 16.52 -1.21
C ALA A 73 -0.30 16.62 -0.99
N ILE A 74 0.33 15.61 -0.42
CA ILE A 74 1.78 15.57 -0.17
C ILE A 74 2.58 15.50 -1.48
N TYR A 75 2.13 14.69 -2.43
CA TYR A 75 2.78 14.58 -3.75
C TYR A 75 2.46 15.78 -4.66
N GLY A 76 1.34 16.46 -4.44
CA GLY A 76 0.82 17.50 -5.35
C GLY A 76 0.36 16.91 -6.69
N SER A 77 0.05 15.63 -6.74
CA SER A 77 -0.35 14.89 -7.95
C SER A 77 -1.24 13.70 -7.57
N THR A 78 -2.09 13.29 -8.50
CA THR A 78 -2.87 12.04 -8.42
C THR A 78 -2.26 10.88 -9.19
N GLU A 79 -1.16 11.11 -9.88
CA GLU A 79 -0.39 10.07 -10.57
C GLU A 79 1.06 10.13 -10.09
N ILE A 80 1.57 8.98 -9.67
CA ILE A 80 2.95 8.85 -9.20
C ILE A 80 3.61 7.63 -9.83
N SER A 81 4.93 7.57 -9.77
CA SER A 81 5.68 6.38 -10.13
C SER A 81 6.72 6.11 -9.05
N GLU A 82 6.65 4.96 -8.44
CA GLU A 82 7.50 4.60 -7.30
C GLU A 82 8.22 3.26 -7.50
N ARG A 83 9.31 3.04 -6.78
CA ARG A 83 10.14 1.84 -6.93
C ARG A 83 9.74 0.77 -5.94
N HIS A 84 9.54 -0.43 -6.46
CA HIS A 84 9.13 -1.62 -5.73
C HIS A 84 10.25 -2.66 -5.69
N ARG A 85 10.23 -3.49 -4.64
CA ARG A 85 11.05 -4.70 -4.50
C ARG A 85 10.38 -5.68 -3.55
N HIS A 86 9.17 -6.11 -3.88
CA HIS A 86 8.41 -7.04 -3.03
C HIS A 86 7.71 -8.10 -3.89
N ARG A 87 7.40 -9.23 -3.26
CA ARG A 87 6.74 -10.38 -3.88
C ARG A 87 5.30 -10.50 -3.42
N TYR A 88 5.04 -10.21 -2.14
CA TYR A 88 3.74 -10.32 -1.53
C TYR A 88 2.96 -9.02 -1.72
N GLU A 89 1.66 -9.16 -1.91
CA GLU A 89 0.73 -8.06 -2.15
C GLU A 89 -0.42 -8.11 -1.15
N VAL A 90 -0.98 -6.96 -0.84
CA VAL A 90 -2.22 -6.89 -0.07
C VAL A 90 -3.37 -7.35 -0.96
N ASN A 91 -4.19 -8.26 -0.44
CA ASN A 91 -5.35 -8.78 -1.14
C ASN A 91 -6.49 -7.76 -1.12
N GLY A 92 -6.85 -7.24 -2.30
CA GLY A 92 -7.89 -6.23 -2.46
C GLY A 92 -9.30 -6.67 -2.04
N SER A 93 -9.56 -7.98 -1.91
CA SER A 93 -10.86 -8.48 -1.46
C SER A 93 -11.18 -8.11 0.00
N TYR A 94 -10.18 -7.78 0.81
CA TYR A 94 -10.34 -7.31 2.19
C TYR A 94 -10.57 -5.79 2.30
N ARG A 95 -10.60 -5.07 1.18
CA ARG A 95 -10.70 -3.61 1.14
C ARG A 95 -11.87 -3.08 1.94
N GLU A 96 -13.07 -3.63 1.74
CA GLU A 96 -14.29 -3.16 2.41
C GLU A 96 -14.18 -3.25 3.94
N ALA A 97 -13.65 -4.35 4.45
CA ALA A 97 -13.44 -4.55 5.87
C ALA A 97 -12.40 -3.56 6.45
N LEU A 98 -11.30 -3.36 5.74
CA LEU A 98 -10.23 -2.45 6.15
C LEU A 98 -10.68 -0.99 6.12
N GLU A 99 -11.38 -0.56 5.07
CA GLU A 99 -11.93 0.80 4.97
C GLU A 99 -13.03 1.03 6.01
N GLY A 100 -13.81 0.01 6.36
CA GLY A 100 -14.78 0.05 7.46
C GLY A 100 -14.15 0.29 8.83
N ASP A 101 -12.91 -0.13 9.04
CA ASP A 101 -12.09 0.14 10.24
C ASP A 101 -11.29 1.45 10.10
N GLY A 102 -11.47 2.22 9.03
CA GLY A 102 -10.80 3.50 8.80
C GLY A 102 -9.38 3.40 8.23
N LEU A 103 -8.97 2.24 7.73
CA LEU A 103 -7.73 2.10 6.95
C LEU A 103 -8.05 2.23 5.46
N ILE A 104 -7.92 3.43 4.93
CA ILE A 104 -8.36 3.80 3.58
C ILE A 104 -7.30 3.47 2.55
N PHE A 105 -7.70 2.86 1.42
CA PHE A 105 -6.83 2.65 0.26
C PHE A 105 -6.76 3.93 -0.57
N SER A 106 -5.74 4.72 -0.35
CA SER A 106 -5.54 6.03 -0.97
C SER A 106 -4.69 6.00 -2.23
N GLY A 107 -4.05 4.88 -2.53
CA GLY A 107 -3.30 4.65 -3.77
C GLY A 107 -3.49 3.23 -4.27
N MET A 108 -3.73 3.10 -5.57
CA MET A 108 -3.95 1.83 -6.26
C MET A 108 -3.07 1.75 -7.51
N SER A 109 -2.77 0.54 -7.98
CA SER A 109 -2.26 0.37 -9.34
C SER A 109 -3.25 0.97 -10.37
N PRO A 110 -2.81 1.42 -11.56
CA PRO A 110 -3.69 2.08 -12.53
C PRO A 110 -4.90 1.26 -12.97
N ASP A 111 -4.79 -0.07 -12.94
CA ASP A 111 -5.89 -1.01 -13.19
C ASP A 111 -6.85 -1.17 -11.99
N GLY A 112 -6.53 -0.55 -10.84
CA GLY A 112 -7.33 -0.61 -9.61
C GLY A 112 -7.25 -1.93 -8.85
N LEU A 113 -6.38 -2.86 -9.24
CA LEU A 113 -6.34 -4.20 -8.68
C LEU A 113 -5.44 -4.33 -7.44
N LEU A 114 -4.29 -3.63 -7.44
CA LEU A 114 -3.34 -3.74 -6.34
C LEU A 114 -3.32 -2.49 -5.47
N PRO A 115 -3.48 -2.67 -4.16
CA PRO A 115 -3.26 -1.62 -3.18
C PRO A 115 -1.78 -1.20 -3.14
N GLU A 116 -1.55 0.10 -3.28
CA GLU A 116 -0.21 0.69 -3.27
C GLU A 116 0.05 1.51 -2.01
N ILE A 117 -0.99 2.18 -1.51
CA ILE A 117 -0.93 3.07 -0.35
C ILE A 117 -2.18 2.91 0.50
N VAL A 118 -1.98 2.84 1.81
CA VAL A 118 -3.05 2.96 2.81
C VAL A 118 -2.77 4.12 3.75
N GLU A 119 -3.83 4.76 4.24
CA GLU A 119 -3.73 5.82 5.24
C GLU A 119 -4.89 5.75 6.25
N ARG A 120 -4.67 6.28 7.45
CA ARG A 120 -5.72 6.58 8.42
C ARG A 120 -5.90 8.11 8.48
N PRO A 121 -6.94 8.68 7.84
CA PRO A 121 -7.12 10.13 7.75
C PRO A 121 -7.28 10.81 9.12
N GLU A 122 -7.87 10.11 10.09
CA GLU A 122 -8.08 10.63 11.45
C GLU A 122 -6.80 10.61 12.32
N HIS A 123 -5.72 9.99 11.86
CA HIS A 123 -4.45 9.98 12.57
C HIS A 123 -3.55 11.13 12.09
N PRO A 124 -2.79 11.80 12.98
CA PRO A 124 -1.88 12.89 12.58
C PRO A 124 -0.90 12.55 11.46
N TRP A 125 -0.46 11.32 11.42
CA TRP A 125 0.32 10.73 10.32
C TRP A 125 0.27 9.21 10.39
N PHE A 126 -0.48 8.60 9.51
CA PHE A 126 -0.45 7.15 9.31
C PHE A 126 -0.53 6.88 7.81
N VAL A 127 0.60 6.55 7.20
CA VAL A 127 0.72 6.21 5.78
C VAL A 127 1.54 4.93 5.67
N GLY A 128 0.97 3.92 5.02
CA GLY A 128 1.65 2.69 4.67
C GLY A 128 1.77 2.56 3.16
N VAL A 129 2.95 2.20 2.66
CA VAL A 129 3.21 2.07 1.23
C VAL A 129 3.81 0.72 0.89
N GLN A 130 3.48 0.19 -0.30
CA GLN A 130 4.07 -1.04 -0.84
C GLN A 130 5.44 -0.81 -1.43
N PHE A 131 5.65 0.33 -2.04
CA PHE A 131 6.91 0.75 -2.62
C PHE A 131 7.92 1.19 -1.55
N HIS A 132 9.12 1.52 -1.99
CA HIS A 132 10.28 1.86 -1.16
C HIS A 132 10.71 3.32 -1.39
N PRO A 133 10.17 4.30 -0.63
CA PRO A 133 10.50 5.72 -0.78
C PRO A 133 12.00 6.02 -0.65
N GLU A 134 12.71 5.23 0.17
CA GLU A 134 14.15 5.38 0.38
C GLU A 134 14.98 5.17 -0.89
N LEU A 135 14.44 4.46 -1.90
CA LEU A 135 15.12 4.25 -3.18
C LEU A 135 15.13 5.50 -4.07
N LYS A 136 14.30 6.50 -3.75
CA LYS A 136 14.22 7.77 -4.49
C LYS A 136 14.64 8.98 -3.66
N SER A 137 14.66 8.85 -2.35
CA SER A 137 15.02 9.95 -1.44
C SER A 137 16.52 10.28 -1.53
N ARG A 138 16.83 11.59 -1.50
CA ARG A 138 18.19 12.12 -1.51
C ARG A 138 18.40 13.13 -0.40
N PRO A 139 19.64 13.37 0.07
CA PRO A 139 19.91 14.27 1.20
C PRO A 139 19.35 15.69 1.01
N PHE A 140 19.44 16.25 -0.19
CA PHE A 140 18.97 17.62 -0.51
C PHE A 140 17.66 17.65 -1.31
N GLU A 141 17.11 16.48 -1.60
CA GLU A 141 15.85 16.29 -2.31
C GLU A 141 15.12 15.09 -1.65
N PRO A 142 14.63 15.27 -0.40
CA PRO A 142 14.01 14.20 0.33
C PRO A 142 12.69 13.79 -0.33
N HIS A 143 12.37 12.50 -0.23
CA HIS A 143 11.10 11.99 -0.74
C HIS A 143 9.91 12.71 -0.08
N PRO A 144 8.84 13.05 -0.83
CA PRO A 144 7.70 13.81 -0.30
C PRO A 144 7.09 13.21 0.98
N LEU A 145 6.98 11.89 1.06
CA LEU A 145 6.46 11.22 2.26
C LEU A 145 7.35 11.42 3.48
N PHE A 146 8.67 11.44 3.33
CA PHE A 146 9.57 11.71 4.46
C PHE A 146 9.46 13.16 4.94
N SER A 147 9.39 14.10 4.00
CA SER A 147 9.17 15.52 4.33
C SER A 147 7.82 15.72 5.04
N GLY A 148 6.76 15.07 4.55
CA GLY A 148 5.43 15.09 5.16
C GLY A 148 5.41 14.49 6.57
N PHE A 149 6.11 13.37 6.78
CA PHE A 149 6.23 12.74 8.09
C PHE A 149 6.92 13.68 9.10
N ILE A 150 8.06 14.25 8.74
CA ILE A 150 8.79 15.19 9.62
C ILE A 150 7.92 16.42 9.93
N ALA A 151 7.22 16.96 8.93
CA ALA A 151 6.32 18.09 9.16
C ALA A 151 5.17 17.73 10.12
N ALA A 152 4.59 16.55 10.01
CA ALA A 152 3.56 16.08 10.93
C ALA A 152 4.11 15.88 12.36
N ALA A 153 5.28 15.25 12.49
CA ALA A 153 5.96 15.05 13.77
C ALA A 153 6.26 16.39 14.47
N LEU A 154 6.74 17.40 13.74
CA LEU A 154 7.00 18.71 14.29
C LEU A 154 5.73 19.44 14.74
N ARG A 155 4.62 19.29 14.01
CA ARG A 155 3.32 19.84 14.45
C ARG A 155 2.88 19.18 15.75
N GLN A 156 2.96 17.86 15.83
CA GLN A 156 2.56 17.10 17.03
C GLN A 156 3.44 17.42 18.24
N ALA A 157 4.75 17.57 18.07
CA ALA A 157 5.68 17.93 19.14
C ALA A 157 5.42 19.35 19.70
N ARG A 158 4.80 20.25 18.94
CA ARG A 158 4.44 21.62 19.40
C ARG A 158 3.12 21.68 20.16
N LEU A 159 2.36 20.58 20.20
CA LEU A 159 1.11 20.46 20.95
C LEU A 159 1.33 19.88 22.36
N VAL A 160 2.55 19.48 22.68
CA VAL A 160 3.05 19.04 23.96
C VAL A 160 3.97 20.12 24.54
#